data_701debceec131e6d242088360620ed73
#
_entry.id   701debceec131e6d242088360620ed73
#
_cell.length_a   1.000
_cell.length_b   1.000
_cell.length_c   1.000
_cell.angle_alpha   90.00
_cell.angle_beta   90.00
_cell.angle_gamma   90.00
#
_symmetry.space_group_name_H-M   'P 1'
#
loop_
_entity.id
_entity.type
_entity.pdbx_description
1 polymer ?
#
loop_
_entity_poly.entity_id
_entity_poly.type
_entity_poly.pdbx_seq_one_letter_code
_entity_poly.pdbx_strand_id
1 'polypeptide(L)' 'MKRVSVAEAAHRLGVSQQFIRIGLQRNILPFGYAVKMSDRFTYHISEKLLNEYIHES' A
#
# COMPACT_ATOMS: atom_id res chain seq x y z
N MET A 1 1.39 -4.68 -15.65
CA MET A 1 1.71 -4.75 -14.22
C MET A 1 0.42 -4.65 -13.41
N LYS A 2 0.23 -5.57 -12.50
CA LYS A 2 -1.00 -5.65 -11.74
C LYS A 2 -0.94 -4.74 -10.52
N ARG A 3 -1.99 -3.95 -10.33
CA ARG A 3 -2.08 -3.05 -9.18
C ARG A 3 -2.97 -3.69 -8.10
N VAL A 4 -2.59 -3.46 -6.86
CA VAL A 4 -3.33 -3.95 -5.71
C VAL A 4 -4.00 -2.76 -5.05
N SER A 5 -5.28 -2.91 -4.69
CA SER A 5 -6.00 -1.85 -3.99
C SER A 5 -5.57 -1.78 -2.52
N VAL A 6 -5.88 -0.67 -1.87
CA VAL A 6 -5.63 -0.52 -0.42
C VAL A 6 -6.38 -1.61 0.35
N ALA A 7 -7.62 -1.90 -0.05
CA ALA A 7 -8.41 -2.94 0.62
C ALA A 7 -7.75 -4.31 0.48
N GLU A 8 -7.25 -4.62 -0.72
CA GLU A 8 -6.59 -5.90 -0.96
C GLU A 8 -5.30 -6.02 -0.16
N ALA A 9 -4.49 -4.95 -0.14
CA ALA A 9 -3.24 -4.95 0.62
C ALA A 9 -3.51 -5.13 2.10
N ALA A 10 -4.51 -4.43 2.62
CA ALA A 10 -4.88 -4.55 4.03
C ALA A 10 -5.30 -5.97 4.37
N HIS A 11 -6.08 -6.60 3.49
CA HIS A 11 -6.54 -7.96 3.68
C HIS A 11 -5.36 -8.94 3.70
N ARG A 12 -4.45 -8.80 2.75
CA ARG A 12 -3.29 -9.71 2.65
C ARG A 12 -2.36 -9.59 3.85
N LEU A 13 -2.23 -8.38 4.40
CA LEU A 13 -1.35 -8.13 5.54
C LEU A 13 -2.05 -8.34 6.88
N GLY A 14 -3.38 -8.42 6.89
CA GLY A 14 -4.12 -8.54 8.13
C GLY A 14 -4.13 -7.27 8.95
N VAL A 15 -4.13 -6.11 8.29
CA VAL A 15 -4.15 -4.80 8.94
C VAL A 15 -5.34 -3.99 8.41
N SER A 16 -5.58 -2.83 9.03
CA SER A 16 -6.66 -1.96 8.57
C SER A 16 -6.27 -1.20 7.30
N GLN A 17 -7.28 -0.77 6.55
CA GLN A 17 -7.02 0.06 5.37
C GLN A 17 -6.39 1.39 5.77
N GLN A 18 -6.78 1.93 6.92
CA GLN A 18 -6.21 3.19 7.41
C GLN A 18 -4.71 3.04 7.66
N PHE A 19 -4.28 1.89 8.20
CA PHE A 19 -2.86 1.61 8.40
C PHE A 19 -2.10 1.70 7.08
N ILE A 20 -2.66 1.10 6.02
CA ILE A 20 -2.03 1.13 4.69
C ILE A 20 -1.95 2.56 4.17
N ARG A 21 -3.06 3.30 4.24
CA ARG A 21 -3.09 4.66 3.72
C ARG A 21 -2.08 5.57 4.44
N ILE A 22 -2.06 5.51 5.75
CA ILE A 22 -1.14 6.34 6.54
C ILE A 22 0.31 5.94 6.26
N GLY A 23 0.57 4.64 6.21
CA GLY A 23 1.93 4.14 5.95
C GLY A 23 2.46 4.57 4.59
N LEU A 24 1.61 4.56 3.56
CA LEU A 24 2.01 5.00 2.23
C LEU A 24 2.21 6.52 2.18
N GLN A 25 1.36 7.28 2.90
CA GLN A 25 1.51 8.72 2.97
C GLN A 25 2.82 9.12 3.64
N ARG A 26 3.25 8.36 4.63
CA ARG A 26 4.49 8.61 5.37
C ARG A 26 5.71 7.96 4.72
N ASN A 27 5.50 7.23 3.63
CA ASN A 27 6.57 6.57 2.90
C ASN A 27 7.35 5.58 3.77
N ILE A 28 6.66 4.87 4.65
CA ILE A 28 7.27 3.87 5.51
C ILE A 28 6.96 2.44 5.07
N LEU A 29 6.07 2.27 4.08
CA LEU A 29 5.76 0.95 3.53
C LEU A 29 6.47 0.80 2.19
N PRO A 30 7.31 -0.22 2.02
CA PRO A 30 8.17 -0.34 0.84
C PRO A 30 7.49 -0.87 -0.41
N PHE A 31 6.21 -1.22 -0.33
CA PHE A 31 5.53 -1.85 -1.47
C PHE A 31 4.67 -0.89 -2.26
N GLY A 32 4.71 0.39 -1.95
CA GLY A 32 3.89 1.35 -2.68
C GLY A 32 4.18 2.77 -2.25
N TYR A 33 3.37 3.67 -2.77
CA TYR A 33 3.51 5.09 -2.45
C TYR A 33 2.16 5.78 -2.61
N ALA A 34 2.04 6.97 -2.03
CA ALA A 34 0.87 7.81 -2.15
C ALA A 34 1.23 9.11 -2.86
N VAL A 35 0.38 9.54 -3.78
CA VAL A 35 0.55 10.80 -4.50
C VAL A 35 -0.61 11.70 -4.15
N LYS A 36 -0.33 12.90 -3.66
CA LYS A 36 -1.37 13.86 -3.35
C LYS A 36 -1.66 14.70 -4.59
N MET A 37 -2.92 14.68 -5.03
CA MET A 37 -3.37 15.45 -6.17
C MET A 37 -4.53 16.33 -5.72
N SER A 38 -4.31 17.64 -5.69
CA SER A 38 -5.24 18.60 -5.11
C SER A 38 -5.44 18.29 -3.62
N ASP A 39 -6.63 17.85 -3.23
CA ASP A 39 -6.94 17.50 -1.85
C ASP A 39 -7.13 16.00 -1.65
N ARG A 40 -6.74 15.19 -2.65
CA ARG A 40 -6.93 13.74 -2.60
C ARG A 40 -5.62 13.02 -2.73
N PHE A 41 -5.53 11.85 -2.06
CA PHE A 41 -4.41 10.95 -2.23
C PHE A 41 -4.79 9.83 -3.19
N THR A 42 -3.87 9.52 -4.09
CA THR A 42 -3.95 8.34 -4.94
C THR A 42 -2.89 7.36 -4.48
N TYR A 43 -3.27 6.11 -4.28
CA TYR A 43 -2.36 5.08 -3.74
C TYR A 43 -1.97 4.12 -4.85
N HIS A 44 -0.69 3.84 -4.94
CA HIS A 44 -0.13 2.91 -5.92
C HIS A 44 0.63 1.83 -5.17
N ILE A 45 0.16 0.59 -5.28
CA ILE A 45 0.75 -0.54 -4.58
C ILE A 45 1.17 -1.59 -5.60
N SER A 46 2.43 -2.03 -5.51
CA SER A 46 2.97 -3.06 -6.39
C SER A 46 2.66 -4.43 -5.78
N GLU A 47 2.00 -5.28 -6.57
CA GLU A 47 1.71 -6.64 -6.12
C GLU A 47 2.99 -7.42 -5.85
N LYS A 48 3.98 -7.25 -6.72
CA LYS A 48 5.26 -7.94 -6.55
C LYS A 48 5.94 -7.56 -5.25
N LEU A 49 6.04 -6.25 -4.99
CA LEU A 49 6.69 -5.77 -3.79
C LEU A 49 5.91 -6.14 -2.53
N LEU A 50 4.58 -6.11 -2.62
CA LEU A 50 3.73 -6.50 -1.50
C LEU A 50 3.95 -7.97 -1.15
N ASN A 51 3.98 -8.84 -2.15
CA ASN A 51 4.20 -10.25 -1.92
C ASN A 51 5.58 -10.51 -1.33
N GLU A 52 6.60 -9.80 -1.80
CA GLU A 52 7.94 -9.92 -1.24
C GLU A 52 7.96 -9.47 0.22
N TYR A 53 7.28 -8.39 0.52
CA TYR A 53 7.19 -7.90 1.88
C TYR A 53 6.54 -8.92 2.82
N ILE A 54 5.45 -9.54 2.37
CA ILE A 54 4.75 -10.55 3.15
C ILE A 54 5.64 -11.76 3.40
N HIS A 55 6.36 -12.21 2.37
CA HIS A 55 7.20 -13.40 2.48
C HIS A 55 8.44 -13.17 3.36
N GLU A 56 8.88 -11.93 3.50
CA GLU A 56 10.07 -11.62 4.29
C GLU A 56 9.75 -11.37 5.76
N SER A 57 8.49 -11.18 6.09
CA SER A 57 8.10 -10.85 7.47
C SER A 57 7.72 -12.08 8.29
#